data_767047cb5d3d1f8e1e61a78dbc975f2f
#
_entry.id   767047cb5d3d1f8e1e61a78dbc975f2f
#
_cell.length_a   1.000
_cell.length_b   1.000
_cell.length_c   1.000
_cell.angle_alpha   90.00
_cell.angle_beta   90.00
_cell.angle_gamma   90.00
#
_symmetry.space_group_name_H-M   'P 1'
#
loop_
_entity.id
_entity.type
_entity.pdbx_description
1 polymer ?
#
loop_
_entity_poly.entity_id
_entity_poly.type
_entity_poly.pdbx_seq_one_letter_code
_entity_poly.pdbx_strand_id
1 'polypeptide(L)'
;MLSFIINYPTTKKGKSEWNRRFGLNAYYAGKHPQKRRKDAEELHMIARAAMHKAGIRNRMLDRPVKVRFYWDDGLDCDNHAVLGKAFLDAMKGYILPDDNRKWVKMVSHEFWDGG
;
A
#
# COMPACT_ATOMS: atom_id res chain seq x y z
N MET A 1 0.61 -8.36 16.76
CA MET A 1 0.71 -8.12 15.31
C MET A 1 -0.36 -7.12 14.89
N LEU A 2 0.04 -6.09 14.17
CA LEU A 2 -0.90 -5.11 13.62
C LEU A 2 -1.31 -5.53 12.21
N SER A 3 -2.60 -5.38 11.91
CA SER A 3 -3.09 -5.62 10.55
C SER A 3 -4.22 -4.67 10.22
N PHE A 4 -4.35 -4.34 8.94
CA PHE A 4 -5.46 -3.53 8.45
C PHE A 4 -5.78 -3.91 7.01
N ILE A 5 -6.98 -3.57 6.59
CA ILE A 5 -7.51 -3.96 5.29
C ILE A 5 -7.81 -2.69 4.49
N ILE A 6 -7.31 -2.68 3.26
CA ILE A 6 -7.68 -1.66 2.28
C ILE A 6 -8.60 -2.32 1.28
N ASN A 7 -9.82 -1.78 1.15
CA ASN A 7 -10.83 -2.39 0.29
C ASN A 7 -10.52 -2.15 -1.18
N TYR A 8 -10.54 -3.23 -1.95
CA TYR A 8 -10.40 -3.20 -3.39
C TYR A 8 -11.78 -2.91 -4.02
N PRO A 9 -11.83 -2.13 -5.13
CA PRO A 9 -13.11 -1.87 -5.78
C PRO A 9 -13.84 -3.15 -6.17
N THR A 10 -15.16 -3.16 -5.98
CA THR A 10 -15.98 -4.36 -6.23
C THR A 10 -16.57 -4.42 -7.63
N THR A 11 -16.68 -3.28 -8.33
CA THR A 11 -17.21 -3.24 -9.69
C THR A 11 -16.12 -3.55 -10.70
N LYS A 12 -16.53 -4.13 -11.85
CA LYS A 12 -15.58 -4.41 -12.94
C LYS A 12 -14.88 -3.15 -13.41
N LYS A 13 -15.62 -2.05 -13.57
CA LYS A 13 -15.06 -0.77 -13.99
C LYS A 13 -14.07 -0.20 -12.96
N GLY A 14 -14.44 -0.26 -11.68
CA GLY A 14 -13.58 0.21 -10.60
C GLY A 14 -12.29 -0.59 -10.49
N LYS A 15 -12.38 -1.91 -10.63
CA LYS A 15 -11.20 -2.79 -10.64
C LYS A 15 -10.27 -2.47 -11.79
N SER A 16 -10.83 -2.26 -12.98
CA SER A 16 -10.05 -1.92 -14.17
C SER A 16 -9.35 -0.57 -14.02
N GLU A 17 -10.05 0.43 -13.50
CA GLU A 17 -9.48 1.75 -13.26
C GLU A 17 -8.36 1.70 -12.21
N TRP A 18 -8.57 0.98 -11.12
CA TRP A 18 -7.58 0.79 -10.06
C TRP A 18 -6.30 0.18 -10.63
N ASN A 19 -6.44 -0.93 -11.36
CA ASN A 19 -5.30 -1.64 -11.92
C ASN A 19 -4.55 -0.79 -12.95
N ARG A 20 -5.28 -0.01 -13.75
CA ARG A 20 -4.69 0.90 -14.73
C ARG A 20 -3.93 2.06 -14.05
N ARG A 21 -4.44 2.57 -12.94
CA ARG A 21 -3.79 3.68 -12.23
C ARG A 21 -2.58 3.23 -11.42
N PHE A 22 -2.65 2.09 -10.78
CA PHE A 22 -1.70 1.69 -9.74
C PHE A 22 -0.88 0.46 -10.08
N GLY A 23 -1.16 -0.22 -11.17
CA GLY A 23 -0.32 -1.31 -11.65
C GLY A 23 1.04 -0.78 -12.12
N LEU A 24 2.07 -1.60 -11.97
CA LEU A 24 3.45 -1.20 -12.28
C LEU A 24 3.62 -0.72 -13.72
N ASN A 25 3.00 -1.43 -14.67
CA ASN A 25 3.11 -1.08 -16.09
C ASN A 25 2.50 0.29 -16.38
N ALA A 26 1.38 0.60 -15.76
CA ALA A 26 0.73 1.90 -15.90
C ALA A 26 1.61 3.04 -15.38
N TYR A 27 2.32 2.79 -14.28
CA TYR A 27 3.23 3.76 -13.69
C TYR A 27 4.37 4.12 -14.64
N TYR A 28 4.95 3.12 -15.30
CA TYR A 28 6.07 3.32 -16.21
C TYR A 28 5.65 3.69 -17.65
N ALA A 29 4.36 3.76 -17.94
CA ALA A 29 3.85 4.11 -19.28
C ALA A 29 3.81 5.62 -19.54
N GLY A 30 4.69 6.41 -18.93
CA GLY A 30 4.80 7.84 -19.18
C GLY A 30 3.80 8.73 -18.41
N LYS A 31 3.34 8.27 -17.28
CA LYS A 31 2.44 9.04 -16.43
C LYS A 31 3.10 10.35 -15.97
N HIS A 32 2.38 11.45 -16.09
CA HIS A 32 2.90 12.77 -15.73
C HIS A 32 3.25 12.84 -14.22
N PRO A 33 4.37 13.48 -13.83
CA PRO A 33 4.80 13.53 -12.45
C PRO A 33 3.77 14.09 -11.46
N GLN A 34 3.00 15.10 -11.86
CA GLN A 34 1.95 15.67 -11.01
C GLN A 34 0.83 14.67 -10.76
N LYS A 35 0.49 13.85 -11.77
CA LYS A 35 -0.51 12.82 -11.64
C LYS A 35 -0.04 11.70 -10.71
N ARG A 36 1.26 11.35 -10.80
CA ARG A 36 1.86 10.38 -9.89
C ARG A 36 1.80 10.86 -8.43
N ARG A 37 2.06 12.14 -8.21
CA ARG A 37 1.99 12.75 -6.88
C ARG A 37 0.57 12.67 -6.32
N LYS A 38 -0.44 13.03 -7.12
CA LYS A 38 -1.84 12.96 -6.70
C LYS A 38 -2.25 11.53 -6.36
N ASP A 39 -1.85 10.57 -7.18
CA ASP A 39 -2.14 9.16 -6.93
C ASP A 39 -1.48 8.67 -5.65
N ALA A 40 -0.23 9.07 -5.39
CA ALA A 40 0.47 8.72 -4.17
C ALA A 40 -0.21 9.31 -2.94
N GLU A 41 -0.62 10.57 -3.01
CA GLU A 41 -1.35 11.24 -1.92
C GLU A 41 -2.67 10.54 -1.62
N GLU A 42 -3.41 10.14 -2.66
CA GLU A 42 -4.65 9.39 -2.51
C GLU A 42 -4.42 8.06 -1.83
N LEU A 43 -3.39 7.32 -2.26
CA LEU A 43 -3.04 6.04 -1.65
C LEU A 43 -2.62 6.20 -0.19
N HIS A 44 -1.88 7.27 0.14
CA HIS A 44 -1.53 7.59 1.53
C HIS A 44 -2.78 7.82 2.39
N MET A 45 -3.73 8.58 1.87
CA MET A 45 -4.99 8.85 2.59
C MET A 45 -5.79 7.57 2.81
N ILE A 46 -5.87 6.72 1.78
CA ILE A 46 -6.58 5.43 1.86
C ILE A 46 -5.95 4.55 2.93
N ALA A 47 -4.62 4.44 2.94
CA ALA A 47 -3.90 3.60 3.91
C ALA A 47 -4.06 4.13 5.34
N ARG A 48 -3.94 5.43 5.54
CA ARG A 48 -4.08 6.03 6.86
C ARG A 48 -5.50 5.91 7.39
N ALA A 49 -6.50 6.09 6.53
CA ALA A 49 -7.89 5.87 6.89
C ALA A 49 -8.13 4.41 7.28
N ALA A 50 -7.53 3.47 6.56
CA ALA A 50 -7.66 2.04 6.87
C ALA A 50 -7.00 1.69 8.21
N MET A 51 -5.83 2.25 8.50
CA MET A 51 -5.16 2.07 9.80
C MET A 51 -6.03 2.63 10.93
N HIS A 52 -6.55 3.83 10.75
CA HIS A 52 -7.44 4.45 11.76
C HIS A 52 -8.69 3.61 12.00
N LYS A 53 -9.32 3.12 10.93
CA LYS A 53 -10.50 2.26 11.03
C LYS A 53 -10.21 0.95 11.74
N ALA A 54 -8.99 0.42 11.59
CA ALA A 54 -8.56 -0.81 12.27
C ALA A 54 -8.17 -0.57 13.74
N GLY A 55 -8.26 0.66 14.22
CA GLY A 55 -7.88 1.01 15.59
C GLY A 55 -6.39 1.19 15.80
N ILE A 56 -5.61 1.28 14.74
CA ILE A 56 -4.17 1.51 14.83
C ILE A 56 -3.93 3.00 15.07
N ARG A 57 -3.35 3.31 16.23
CA ARG A 57 -3.10 4.69 16.62
C ARG A 57 -1.91 5.28 15.87
N ASN A 58 -1.96 6.58 15.62
CA ASN A 58 -0.84 7.35 15.10
C ASN A 58 0.24 7.49 16.18
N ARG A 59 0.98 6.41 16.39
CA ARG A 59 2.01 6.31 17.42
C ARG A 59 3.15 5.47 16.89
N MET A 60 4.38 6.00 16.98
CA MET A 60 5.56 5.31 16.49
C MET A 60 5.83 4.03 17.25
N LEU A 61 6.11 2.96 16.52
CA LEU A 61 6.59 1.71 17.10
C LEU A 61 8.02 1.89 17.58
N ASP A 62 8.40 1.13 18.59
CA ASP A 62 9.71 1.24 19.25
C ASP A 62 10.70 0.16 18.82
N ARG A 63 10.33 -0.66 17.83
CA ARG A 63 11.16 -1.76 17.35
C ARG A 63 10.96 -1.98 15.86
N PRO A 64 11.93 -2.64 15.19
CA PRO A 64 11.80 -2.95 13.76
C PRO A 64 10.65 -3.90 13.48
N VAL A 65 10.13 -3.82 12.25
CA VAL A 65 8.98 -4.63 11.82
C VAL A 65 9.29 -5.35 10.53
N LYS A 66 8.50 -6.37 10.27
CA LYS A 66 8.36 -7.03 8.96
C LYS A 66 6.99 -6.65 8.41
N VAL A 67 6.93 -6.25 7.15
CA VAL A 67 5.69 -5.86 6.50
C VAL A 67 5.33 -6.92 5.47
N ARG A 68 4.12 -7.45 5.59
CA ARG A 68 3.59 -8.44 4.65
C ARG A 68 2.35 -7.87 3.99
N PHE A 69 2.40 -7.80 2.66
CA PHE A 69 1.25 -7.41 1.86
C PHE A 69 0.57 -8.66 1.31
N TYR A 70 -0.72 -8.75 1.52
CA TYR A 70 -1.57 -9.81 0.97
C TYR A 70 -2.51 -9.17 -0.05
N TRP A 71 -2.39 -9.60 -1.31
CA TRP A 71 -3.07 -8.97 -2.44
C TRP A 71 -4.21 -9.84 -2.95
N ASP A 72 -5.32 -9.20 -3.26
CA ASP A 72 -6.51 -9.85 -3.84
C ASP A 72 -7.15 -8.91 -4.87
N ASP A 73 -6.34 -8.37 -5.77
CA ASP A 73 -6.75 -7.33 -6.71
C ASP A 73 -6.63 -7.74 -8.18
N GLY A 74 -6.30 -8.99 -8.46
CA GLY A 74 -6.17 -9.50 -9.82
C GLY A 74 -4.86 -9.17 -10.52
N LEU A 75 -3.96 -8.40 -9.87
CA LEU A 75 -2.61 -8.16 -10.38
C LEU A 75 -1.66 -9.25 -9.89
N ASP A 76 -0.63 -9.54 -10.69
CA ASP A 76 0.44 -10.45 -10.27
C ASP A 76 1.21 -9.86 -9.08
N CYS A 77 1.80 -10.72 -8.25
CA CYS A 77 2.53 -10.29 -7.06
C CYS A 77 3.61 -9.27 -7.38
N ASP A 78 4.35 -9.47 -8.46
CA ASP A 78 5.43 -8.56 -8.87
C ASP A 78 4.93 -7.24 -9.44
N ASN A 79 3.63 -7.09 -9.67
CA ASN A 79 3.01 -5.87 -10.22
C ASN A 79 2.49 -4.93 -9.13
N HIS A 80 2.96 -5.08 -7.90
CA HIS A 80 2.52 -4.29 -6.75
C HIS A 80 3.57 -3.31 -6.21
N ALA A 81 4.66 -3.08 -6.94
CA ALA A 81 5.75 -2.24 -6.45
C ALA A 81 5.27 -0.80 -6.14
N VAL A 82 4.41 -0.24 -6.97
CA VAL A 82 3.87 1.11 -6.78
C VAL A 82 2.96 1.16 -5.55
N LEU A 83 2.02 0.22 -5.46
CA LEU A 83 1.09 0.14 -4.33
C LEU A 83 1.83 -0.10 -3.01
N GLY A 84 2.74 -1.07 -3.00
CA GLY A 84 3.50 -1.41 -1.81
C GLY A 84 4.33 -0.25 -1.30
N LYS A 85 5.00 0.46 -2.21
CA LYS A 85 5.80 1.63 -1.84
C LYS A 85 4.92 2.75 -1.26
N ALA A 86 3.79 3.03 -1.91
CA ALA A 86 2.90 4.09 -1.43
C ALA A 86 2.31 3.76 -0.07
N PHE A 87 1.92 2.51 0.17
CA PHE A 87 1.38 2.10 1.46
C PHE A 87 2.44 2.08 2.55
N LEU A 88 3.66 1.68 2.22
CA LEU A 88 4.79 1.75 3.15
C LEU A 88 5.10 3.21 3.52
N ASP A 89 5.12 4.11 2.53
CA ASP A 89 5.31 5.53 2.76
C ASP A 89 4.19 6.11 3.65
N ALA A 90 2.97 5.58 3.55
CA ALA A 90 1.87 6.01 4.40
C ALA A 90 2.05 5.60 5.87
N MET A 91 2.74 4.50 6.13
CA MET A 91 3.07 4.05 7.49
C MET A 91 4.15 4.92 8.11
N LYS A 92 5.03 5.49 7.29
CA LYS A 92 6.09 6.39 7.72
C LYS A 92 5.48 7.68 8.29
N GLY A 93 5.86 8.00 9.51
CA GLY A 93 5.28 9.14 10.20
C GLY A 93 3.92 8.86 10.85
N TYR A 94 3.39 7.66 10.70
CA TYR A 94 2.17 7.21 11.38
C TYR A 94 2.50 6.16 12.45
N ILE A 95 3.11 5.06 12.05
CA ILE A 95 3.56 4.00 12.97
C ILE A 95 5.05 3.70 12.85
N LEU A 96 5.70 4.13 11.75
CA LEU A 96 7.13 3.91 11.53
C LEU A 96 7.87 5.24 11.54
N PRO A 97 8.99 5.34 12.29
CA PRO A 97 9.83 6.54 12.21
C PRO A 97 10.43 6.75 10.81
N ASP A 98 10.73 5.66 10.12
CA ASP A 98 11.26 5.67 8.75
C ASP A 98 11.01 4.30 8.12
N ASP A 99 11.21 4.21 6.81
CA ASP A 99 11.07 2.97 6.05
C ASP A 99 12.41 2.30 5.70
N ASN A 100 13.52 2.80 6.28
CA ASN A 100 14.84 2.26 6.03
C ASN A 100 15.05 0.90 6.74
N ARG A 101 16.17 0.24 6.46
CA ARG A 101 16.46 -1.10 6.97
C ARG A 101 16.59 -1.19 8.49
N LYS A 102 16.72 -0.06 9.17
CA LYS A 102 16.71 -0.02 10.64
C LYS A 102 15.32 -0.36 11.18
N TRP A 103 14.27 0.07 10.49
CA TRP A 103 12.89 -0.04 10.93
C TRP A 103 12.08 -1.08 10.18
N VAL A 104 12.40 -1.32 8.91
CA VAL A 104 11.72 -2.32 8.08
C VAL A 104 12.74 -3.38 7.68
N LYS A 105 12.62 -4.55 8.26
CA LYS A 105 13.56 -5.67 8.05
C LYS A 105 13.18 -6.56 6.89
N MET A 106 11.92 -6.54 6.48
CA MET A 106 11.42 -7.37 5.39
C MET A 106 10.14 -6.77 4.83
N VAL A 107 10.00 -6.86 3.52
CA VAL A 107 8.73 -6.58 2.84
C VAL A 107 8.43 -7.79 1.96
N SER A 108 7.23 -8.33 2.05
CA SER A 108 6.80 -9.42 1.19
C SER A 108 5.49 -9.10 0.49
N HIS A 109 5.30 -9.70 -0.69
CA HIS A 109 4.10 -9.58 -1.49
C HIS A 109 3.59 -11.00 -1.76
N GLU A 110 2.41 -11.30 -1.27
CA GLU A 110 1.80 -12.62 -1.35
C GLU A 110 0.35 -12.47 -1.81
N PHE A 111 -0.18 -13.50 -2.42
CA PHE A 111 -1.62 -13.54 -2.69
C PHE A 111 -2.38 -13.88 -1.41
N TRP A 112 -3.54 -13.25 -1.25
CA TRP A 112 -4.47 -13.58 -0.18
C TRP A 112 -5.32 -14.78 -0.62
N ASP A 113 -5.15 -15.90 0.06
CA ASP A 113 -5.90 -17.12 -0.22
C ASP A 113 -6.71 -17.62 0.99
N GLY A 114 -6.77 -16.82 2.02
CA GLY A 114 -7.53 -17.14 3.22
C GLY A 114 -8.83 -16.36 3.29
N GLY A 115 -9.91 -16.98 3.48
CA GLY A 115 -11.21 -16.36 3.60
C GLY A 115 -11.40 -15.41 4.78
#